data_67de2a75deedfc26cb496164ece0a92d
#
_entry.id   67de2a75deedfc26cb496164ece0a92d
#
_cell.length_a   1.000
_cell.length_b   1.000
_cell.length_c   1.000
_cell.angle_alpha   90.00
_cell.angle_beta   90.00
_cell.angle_gamma   90.00
#
_symmetry.space_group_name_H-M   'P 1'
#
loop_
_entity.id
_entity.type
_entity.pdbx_description
1 polymer ?
#
loop_
_entity_poly.entity_id
_entity_poly.type
_entity_poly.pdbx_seq_one_letter_code
_entity_poly.pdbx_strand_id
1 'polypeptide(L)'
;MVHSALPKKLQRKVGRRTIIRRLADKGYSPERKINKSDPGVKLSKTRKSFGKKYRDWTTQQWKNSLQGVGDIKEFTWYPKELKPKFSQLRAPWTYMTKAEKRLPAFVRPKRWFPKKAYRKAKKQKVFSITTSNGQSLAFLVPKPWSTEVWAKEVKKRVAPFMKKAFPNLTSYTILLDGERLLHGPAAKAAFKSTNIKIFPNWPKYSPDLNPQENVWAWAEKDLRKRECRSDSFADFQKKVLVAVRAYPASSKLKLVPSMAKRCALVVDKKGAMLKY
;
A
#
# COMPACT_ATOMS: atom_id res chain seq x y z
N MET A 1 8.46 4.32 -29.25
CA MET A 1 7.72 5.55 -28.90
C MET A 1 8.53 6.83 -29.20
N VAL A 2 9.74 7.03 -28.70
CA VAL A 2 10.50 8.31 -28.97
C VAL A 2 10.81 8.53 -30.44
N HIS A 3 11.20 7.47 -31.17
CA HIS A 3 11.48 7.56 -32.62
C HIS A 3 10.23 7.91 -33.43
N SER A 4 9.07 7.33 -33.10
CA SER A 4 7.81 7.60 -33.78
C SER A 4 7.23 8.99 -33.49
N ALA A 5 7.68 9.65 -32.45
CA ALA A 5 7.31 11.03 -32.12
C ALA A 5 8.12 12.09 -32.90
N LEU A 6 9.17 11.68 -33.61
CA LEU A 6 9.94 12.58 -34.45
C LEU A 6 9.23 12.86 -35.78
N PRO A 7 9.40 14.05 -36.38
CA PRO A 7 8.97 14.31 -37.75
C PRO A 7 9.51 13.26 -38.71
N LYS A 8 8.66 12.81 -39.67
CA LYS A 8 9.00 11.72 -40.62
C LYS A 8 10.37 11.94 -41.33
N LYS A 9 10.70 13.20 -41.65
CA LYS A 9 12.01 13.60 -42.26
C LYS A 9 13.17 13.23 -41.36
N LEU A 10 13.04 13.37 -40.04
CA LEU A 10 14.10 13.06 -39.04
C LEU A 10 14.14 11.57 -38.70
N GLN A 11 13.01 10.86 -38.74
CA GLN A 11 12.98 9.42 -38.54
C GLN A 11 13.82 8.65 -39.58
N ARG A 12 13.91 9.16 -40.81
CA ARG A 12 14.75 8.58 -41.86
C ARG A 12 16.25 8.82 -41.68
N LYS A 13 16.63 9.90 -40.97
CA LYS A 13 18.02 10.31 -40.78
C LYS A 13 18.65 9.79 -39.47
N VAL A 14 17.85 9.50 -38.46
CA VAL A 14 18.36 9.14 -37.14
C VAL A 14 17.76 7.81 -36.66
N GLY A 15 18.61 6.81 -36.54
CA GLY A 15 18.19 5.48 -36.08
C GLY A 15 17.75 5.49 -34.62
N ARG A 16 16.79 4.60 -34.26
CA ARG A 16 16.28 4.44 -32.89
C ARG A 16 17.39 4.22 -31.87
N ARG A 17 18.41 3.42 -32.20
CA ARG A 17 19.57 3.15 -31.32
C ARG A 17 20.35 4.43 -30.98
N THR A 18 20.55 5.31 -31.97
CA THR A 18 21.24 6.59 -31.78
C THR A 18 20.49 7.48 -30.80
N ILE A 19 19.16 7.56 -30.91
CA ILE A 19 18.34 8.35 -29.98
C ILE A 19 18.45 7.78 -28.55
N ILE A 20 18.33 6.46 -28.39
CA ILE A 20 18.44 5.81 -27.09
C ILE A 20 19.80 6.08 -26.44
N ARG A 21 20.89 5.96 -27.22
CA ARG A 21 22.26 6.24 -26.75
C ARG A 21 22.38 7.69 -26.28
N ARG A 22 21.96 8.67 -27.10
CA ARG A 22 22.02 10.09 -26.75
C ARG A 22 21.20 10.45 -25.52
N LEU A 23 20.06 9.78 -25.30
CA LEU A 23 19.27 9.94 -24.09
C LEU A 23 20.00 9.35 -22.86
N ALA A 24 20.63 8.20 -23.03
CA ALA A 24 21.41 7.55 -21.96
C ALA A 24 22.64 8.42 -21.58
N ASP A 25 23.35 8.99 -22.56
CA ASP A 25 24.49 9.90 -22.32
C ASP A 25 24.09 11.13 -21.48
N LYS A 26 22.82 11.56 -21.60
CA LYS A 26 22.24 12.65 -20.79
C LYS A 26 21.56 12.15 -19.51
N GLY A 27 21.76 10.90 -19.09
CA GLY A 27 21.21 10.33 -17.88
C GLY A 27 19.73 9.94 -17.95
N TYR A 28 19.11 9.97 -19.12
CA TYR A 28 17.72 9.51 -19.30
C TYR A 28 17.68 8.00 -19.50
N SER A 29 16.80 7.34 -18.76
CA SER A 29 16.53 5.91 -18.92
C SER A 29 15.04 5.65 -19.19
N PRO A 30 14.68 4.53 -19.85
CA PRO A 30 13.29 4.14 -19.99
C PRO A 30 12.74 3.72 -18.64
N GLU A 31 11.83 4.49 -18.09
CA GLU A 31 11.25 4.28 -16.78
C GLU A 31 9.72 4.26 -16.85
N ARG A 32 9.08 3.55 -15.91
CA ARG A 32 7.62 3.61 -15.77
C ARG A 32 7.24 4.69 -14.79
N LYS A 33 6.19 5.44 -15.13
CA LYS A 33 5.60 6.40 -14.20
C LYS A 33 5.19 5.70 -12.91
N ILE A 34 5.58 6.25 -11.77
CA ILE A 34 5.18 5.76 -10.45
C ILE A 34 3.79 6.27 -10.06
N ASN A 35 3.17 5.64 -9.07
CA ASN A 35 1.82 6.02 -8.64
C ASN A 35 1.78 7.25 -7.72
N LYS A 36 2.89 7.59 -7.08
CA LYS A 36 2.97 8.70 -6.11
C LYS A 36 4.30 9.42 -6.26
N SER A 37 4.25 10.75 -6.22
CA SER A 37 5.44 11.61 -6.10
C SER A 37 6.07 11.49 -4.72
N ASP A 38 7.27 12.04 -4.55
CA ASP A 38 7.85 12.22 -3.23
C ASP A 38 6.95 13.14 -2.38
N PRO A 39 6.92 12.95 -1.07
CA PRO A 39 6.18 13.82 -0.17
C PRO A 39 6.74 15.25 -0.23
N GLY A 40 5.86 16.24 -0.13
CA GLY A 40 6.29 17.63 -0.03
C GLY A 40 7.10 17.91 1.25
N VAL A 41 7.76 19.05 1.31
CA VAL A 41 8.71 19.43 2.40
C VAL A 41 8.11 19.23 3.80
N LYS A 42 6.87 19.69 4.03
CA LYS A 42 6.18 19.55 5.34
C LYS A 42 6.04 18.09 5.74
N LEU A 43 5.63 17.24 4.83
CA LEU A 43 5.42 15.82 5.09
C LEU A 43 6.75 15.08 5.28
N SER A 44 7.77 15.42 4.50
CA SER A 44 9.11 14.88 4.69
C SER A 44 9.69 15.21 6.07
N LYS A 45 9.47 16.43 6.58
CA LYS A 45 9.86 16.82 7.94
C LYS A 45 9.16 15.95 8.99
N THR A 46 7.82 15.76 8.88
CA THR A 46 7.05 14.93 9.81
C THR A 46 7.52 13.46 9.79
N ARG A 47 7.74 12.91 8.60
CA ARG A 47 8.26 11.54 8.43
C ARG A 47 9.64 11.37 9.03
N LYS A 48 10.55 12.34 8.80
CA LYS A 48 11.90 12.34 9.38
C LYS A 48 11.84 12.45 10.91
N SER A 49 10.97 13.30 11.45
CA SER A 49 10.77 13.43 12.90
C SER A 49 10.29 12.12 13.54
N PHE A 50 9.29 11.46 12.90
CA PHE A 50 8.85 10.13 13.32
C PHE A 50 10.00 9.12 13.30
N GLY A 51 10.75 9.06 12.19
CA GLY A 51 11.90 8.16 12.07
C GLY A 51 12.95 8.41 13.16
N LYS A 52 13.30 9.68 13.41
CA LYS A 52 14.26 10.05 14.47
C LYS A 52 13.82 9.55 15.86
N LYS A 53 12.52 9.68 16.19
CA LYS A 53 11.98 9.25 17.49
C LYS A 53 12.14 7.74 17.72
N TYR A 54 12.08 6.94 16.65
CA TYR A 54 12.06 5.48 16.73
C TYR A 54 13.27 4.81 16.07
N ARG A 55 14.27 5.59 15.63
CA ARG A 55 15.44 5.10 14.90
C ARG A 55 16.21 4.03 15.67
N ASP A 56 16.37 4.24 16.96
CA ASP A 56 17.21 3.42 17.81
C ASP A 56 16.43 2.29 18.52
N TRP A 57 15.13 2.18 18.19
CA TRP A 57 14.33 1.07 18.70
C TRP A 57 14.77 -0.25 18.06
N THR A 58 15.10 -1.21 18.94
CA THR A 58 15.41 -2.58 18.54
C THR A 58 14.16 -3.29 18.00
N THR A 59 14.36 -4.39 17.30
CA THR A 59 13.25 -5.25 16.85
C THR A 59 12.41 -5.78 18.01
N GLN A 60 13.03 -6.02 19.17
CA GLN A 60 12.33 -6.47 20.38
C GLN A 60 11.47 -5.37 20.99
N GLN A 61 11.99 -4.14 21.06
CA GLN A 61 11.20 -2.98 21.51
C GLN A 61 9.98 -2.75 20.61
N TRP A 62 10.13 -2.89 19.28
CA TRP A 62 9.01 -2.83 18.36
C TRP A 62 7.97 -3.93 18.62
N LYS A 63 8.39 -5.18 18.83
CA LYS A 63 7.46 -6.29 19.12
C LYS A 63 6.70 -6.07 20.44
N ASN A 64 7.37 -5.53 21.46
CA ASN A 64 6.76 -5.29 22.76
C ASN A 64 5.79 -4.10 22.75
N SER A 65 6.10 -3.07 21.97
CA SER A 65 5.35 -1.81 21.93
C SER A 65 4.25 -1.77 20.85
N LEU A 66 4.31 -2.66 19.85
CA LEU A 66 3.38 -2.69 18.72
C LEU A 66 2.92 -4.12 18.47
N GLN A 67 1.73 -4.46 18.97
CA GLN A 67 1.17 -5.81 18.87
C GLN A 67 0.62 -6.11 17.47
N GLY A 68 0.25 -5.10 16.69
CA GLY A 68 -0.25 -5.34 15.34
C GLY A 68 -0.15 -4.16 14.40
N VAL A 69 -0.07 -4.45 13.12
CA VAL A 69 -0.16 -3.48 12.04
C VAL A 69 -1.37 -3.80 11.18
N GLY A 70 -2.27 -2.84 11.05
CA GLY A 70 -3.53 -3.00 10.32
C GLY A 70 -3.71 -1.94 9.25
N ASP A 71 -4.48 -2.29 8.23
CA ASP A 71 -4.78 -1.40 7.12
C ASP A 71 -6.03 -1.83 6.37
N ILE A 72 -6.57 -0.92 5.56
CA ILE A 72 -7.69 -1.20 4.64
C ILE A 72 -7.21 -0.99 3.21
N LYS A 73 -7.46 -1.99 2.37
CA LYS A 73 -7.21 -1.89 0.94
C LYS A 73 -8.46 -2.13 0.11
N GLU A 74 -8.64 -1.33 -0.93
CA GLU A 74 -9.69 -1.50 -1.92
C GLU A 74 -9.19 -2.34 -3.10
N PHE A 75 -9.87 -3.46 -3.35
CA PHE A 75 -9.67 -4.31 -4.51
C PHE A 75 -10.77 -4.06 -5.53
N THR A 76 -10.39 -3.98 -6.80
CA THR A 76 -11.30 -3.68 -7.89
C THR A 76 -11.51 -4.92 -8.75
N TRP A 77 -12.77 -5.32 -8.90
CA TRP A 77 -13.22 -6.35 -9.81
C TRP A 77 -13.76 -5.72 -11.11
N TYR A 78 -13.47 -6.35 -12.21
CA TYR A 78 -13.98 -5.97 -13.52
C TYR A 78 -14.74 -7.13 -14.14
N PRO A 79 -15.93 -6.91 -14.76
CA PRO A 79 -16.60 -7.91 -15.58
C PRO A 79 -15.66 -8.45 -16.65
N LYS A 80 -15.84 -9.71 -17.04
CA LYS A 80 -14.96 -10.41 -18.02
C LYS A 80 -14.74 -9.60 -19.29
N GLU A 81 -15.81 -9.03 -19.85
CA GLU A 81 -15.80 -8.27 -21.10
C GLU A 81 -15.02 -6.95 -21.00
N LEU A 82 -14.88 -6.44 -19.79
CA LEU A 82 -14.27 -5.13 -19.53
C LEU A 82 -12.95 -5.21 -18.80
N LYS A 83 -12.47 -6.43 -18.51
CA LYS A 83 -11.21 -6.61 -17.80
C LYS A 83 -10.06 -6.05 -18.65
N PRO A 84 -9.41 -4.97 -18.22
CA PRO A 84 -8.31 -4.40 -18.99
C PRO A 84 -7.18 -5.43 -19.08
N LYS A 85 -6.58 -5.56 -20.26
CA LYS A 85 -5.37 -6.39 -20.42
C LYS A 85 -4.30 -5.92 -19.43
N PHE A 86 -3.53 -6.84 -18.87
CA PHE A 86 -2.50 -6.52 -17.88
C PHE A 86 -1.52 -5.43 -18.37
N SER A 87 -1.23 -5.41 -19.67
CA SER A 87 -0.44 -4.36 -20.33
C SER A 87 -1.05 -2.96 -20.19
N GLN A 88 -2.39 -2.85 -20.18
CA GLN A 88 -3.10 -1.59 -20.03
C GLN A 88 -3.15 -1.10 -18.58
N LEU A 89 -2.92 -2.00 -17.61
CA LEU A 89 -2.81 -1.65 -16.19
C LEU A 89 -1.44 -1.09 -15.81
N ARG A 90 -0.43 -1.30 -16.67
CA ARG A 90 0.92 -0.79 -16.43
C ARG A 90 1.00 0.67 -16.85
N ALA A 91 1.69 1.47 -16.04
CA ALA A 91 2.02 2.83 -16.44
C ALA A 91 2.85 2.81 -17.74
N PRO A 92 2.63 3.76 -18.64
CA PRO A 92 3.42 3.86 -19.86
C PRO A 92 4.91 4.04 -19.52
N TRP A 93 5.75 3.52 -20.40
CA TRP A 93 7.16 3.83 -20.39
C TRP A 93 7.36 5.27 -20.87
N THR A 94 8.20 6.01 -20.19
CA THR A 94 8.69 7.30 -20.64
C THR A 94 10.18 7.43 -20.32
N TYR A 95 10.90 8.24 -21.06
CA TYR A 95 12.29 8.56 -20.75
C TYR A 95 12.30 9.63 -19.68
N MET A 96 13.03 9.39 -18.59
CA MET A 96 13.21 10.34 -17.50
C MET A 96 14.51 10.06 -16.75
N THR A 97 15.05 11.07 -16.11
CA THR A 97 16.16 10.92 -15.16
C THR A 97 15.67 10.34 -13.84
N LYS A 98 16.58 9.84 -13.01
CA LYS A 98 16.25 9.36 -11.66
C LYS A 98 15.59 10.45 -10.79
N ALA A 99 16.00 11.70 -10.95
CA ALA A 99 15.45 12.84 -10.23
C ALA A 99 14.00 13.13 -10.66
N GLU A 100 13.74 13.18 -11.97
CA GLU A 100 12.42 13.47 -12.53
C GLU A 100 11.37 12.41 -12.22
N LYS A 101 11.76 11.16 -11.99
CA LYS A 101 10.84 10.03 -11.76
C LYS A 101 9.80 10.30 -10.66
N ARG A 102 10.14 11.15 -9.70
CA ARG A 102 9.27 11.46 -8.55
C ARG A 102 8.60 12.82 -8.61
N LEU A 103 8.91 13.62 -9.64
CA LEU A 103 8.24 14.89 -9.86
C LEU A 103 6.76 14.68 -10.25
N PRO A 104 5.84 15.57 -9.84
CA PRO A 104 4.40 15.43 -10.12
C PRO A 104 4.08 15.22 -11.61
N ALA A 105 4.81 15.85 -12.52
CA ALA A 105 4.63 15.73 -13.96
C ALA A 105 4.88 14.31 -14.48
N PHE A 106 5.72 13.53 -13.81
CA PHE A 106 6.09 12.16 -14.18
C PHE A 106 5.35 11.10 -13.39
N VAL A 107 4.50 11.51 -12.45
CA VAL A 107 3.62 10.58 -11.72
C VAL A 107 2.43 10.18 -12.60
N ARG A 108 2.00 8.94 -12.44
CA ARG A 108 0.86 8.40 -13.17
C ARG A 108 -0.42 9.16 -12.83
N PRO A 109 -1.21 9.61 -13.83
CA PRO A 109 -2.50 10.24 -13.57
C PRO A 109 -3.45 9.31 -12.81
N LYS A 110 -4.25 9.85 -11.89
CA LYS A 110 -5.21 9.08 -11.09
C LYS A 110 -6.23 8.31 -11.94
N ARG A 111 -6.59 8.80 -13.14
CA ARG A 111 -7.57 8.20 -14.07
C ARG A 111 -6.87 7.60 -15.29
N TRP A 112 -6.28 6.44 -15.08
CA TRP A 112 -5.59 5.71 -16.15
C TRP A 112 -6.50 4.79 -16.98
N PHE A 113 -7.65 4.39 -16.43
CA PHE A 113 -8.52 3.40 -17.06
C PHE A 113 -9.49 3.99 -18.06
N PRO A 114 -9.91 3.22 -19.10
CA PRO A 114 -11.04 3.59 -19.93
C PRO A 114 -12.26 3.88 -19.06
N LYS A 115 -12.90 5.03 -19.25
CA LYS A 115 -14.06 5.48 -18.44
C LYS A 115 -15.17 4.41 -18.39
N LYS A 116 -15.41 3.68 -19.51
CA LYS A 116 -16.41 2.62 -19.63
C LYS A 116 -16.13 1.44 -18.69
N ALA A 117 -14.89 0.97 -18.62
CA ALA A 117 -14.51 -0.13 -17.72
C ALA A 117 -14.59 0.28 -16.24
N TYR A 118 -14.26 1.53 -15.93
CA TYR A 118 -14.31 2.03 -14.55
C TYR A 118 -15.76 2.15 -14.01
N ARG A 119 -16.73 2.52 -14.86
CA ARG A 119 -18.15 2.65 -14.45
C ARG A 119 -18.79 1.32 -14.06
N LYS A 120 -18.39 0.21 -14.67
CA LYS A 120 -18.91 -1.14 -14.40
C LYS A 120 -18.08 -1.92 -13.38
N ALA A 121 -16.95 -1.38 -12.94
CA ALA A 121 -16.10 -2.01 -11.93
C ALA A 121 -16.80 -2.02 -10.56
N LYS A 122 -16.76 -3.17 -9.90
CA LYS A 122 -17.18 -3.30 -8.51
C LYS A 122 -15.95 -3.27 -7.60
N LYS A 123 -16.09 -2.66 -6.44
CA LYS A 123 -15.01 -2.46 -5.49
C LYS A 123 -15.34 -3.11 -4.17
N GLN A 124 -14.34 -3.77 -3.57
CA GLN A 124 -14.42 -4.35 -2.24
C GLN A 124 -13.25 -3.86 -1.39
N LYS A 125 -13.56 -3.24 -0.26
CA LYS A 125 -12.57 -2.96 0.78
C LYS A 125 -12.36 -4.21 1.63
N VAL A 126 -11.10 -4.46 1.98
CA VAL A 126 -10.67 -5.53 2.89
C VAL A 126 -9.87 -4.90 4.00
N PHE A 127 -10.22 -5.20 5.23
CA PHE A 127 -9.35 -4.93 6.38
C PHE A 127 -8.46 -6.14 6.63
N SER A 128 -7.20 -5.88 6.94
CA SER A 128 -6.30 -6.91 7.47
C SER A 128 -5.40 -6.33 8.55
N ILE A 129 -5.13 -7.12 9.57
CA ILE A 129 -4.17 -6.85 10.62
C ILE A 129 -3.24 -8.05 10.77
N THR A 130 -1.95 -7.78 10.88
CA THR A 130 -0.92 -8.79 11.18
C THR A 130 -0.23 -8.43 12.48
N THR A 131 -0.12 -9.40 13.37
CA THR A 131 0.45 -9.21 14.71
C THR A 131 1.96 -9.44 14.76
N SER A 132 2.61 -8.95 15.81
CA SER A 132 4.05 -9.13 16.04
C SER A 132 4.45 -10.58 16.28
N ASN A 133 3.51 -11.46 16.65
CA ASN A 133 3.70 -12.91 16.80
C ASN A 133 3.30 -13.70 15.54
N GLY A 134 3.03 -13.04 14.40
CA GLY A 134 2.78 -13.67 13.11
C GLY A 134 1.36 -14.15 12.85
N GLN A 135 0.42 -13.92 13.76
CA GLN A 135 -0.99 -14.18 13.51
C GLN A 135 -1.58 -13.09 12.60
N SER A 136 -2.68 -13.38 11.91
CA SER A 136 -3.35 -12.40 11.07
C SER A 136 -4.86 -12.60 11.02
N LEU A 137 -5.58 -11.48 10.95
CA LEU A 137 -7.01 -11.43 10.70
C LEU A 137 -7.25 -10.67 9.39
N ALA A 138 -8.14 -11.19 8.54
CA ALA A 138 -8.62 -10.47 7.37
C ALA A 138 -10.10 -10.71 7.15
N PHE A 139 -10.83 -9.65 6.80
CA PHE A 139 -12.26 -9.71 6.48
C PHE A 139 -12.69 -8.67 5.47
N LEU A 140 -13.79 -8.95 4.77
CA LEU A 140 -14.44 -7.98 3.89
C LEU A 140 -15.08 -6.90 4.73
N VAL A 141 -14.77 -5.65 4.40
CA VAL A 141 -15.37 -4.49 5.06
C VAL A 141 -16.84 -4.40 4.65
N PRO A 142 -17.78 -4.35 5.62
CA PRO A 142 -19.20 -4.20 5.31
C PRO A 142 -19.53 -2.89 4.60
N LYS A 143 -20.63 -2.86 3.87
CA LYS A 143 -21.18 -1.65 3.24
C LYS A 143 -22.54 -1.32 3.85
N PRO A 144 -22.88 -0.02 4.01
CA PRO A 144 -22.04 1.16 3.78
C PRO A 144 -20.88 1.24 4.79
N TRP A 145 -19.72 1.80 4.36
CA TRP A 145 -18.56 1.97 5.23
C TRP A 145 -18.66 3.29 6.03
N SER A 146 -18.69 3.19 7.34
CA SER A 146 -18.73 4.32 8.27
C SER A 146 -17.90 4.04 9.53
N THR A 147 -17.70 5.07 10.37
CA THR A 147 -16.98 4.93 11.64
C THR A 147 -17.75 4.06 12.65
N GLU A 148 -19.09 4.05 12.59
CA GLU A 148 -19.97 3.20 13.43
C GLU A 148 -19.85 1.74 13.02
N VAL A 149 -19.86 1.46 11.71
CA VAL A 149 -19.62 0.11 11.17
C VAL A 149 -18.24 -0.37 11.57
N TRP A 150 -17.22 0.47 11.45
CA TRP A 150 -15.89 0.13 11.90
C TRP A 150 -15.84 -0.14 13.41
N ALA A 151 -16.47 0.68 14.23
CA ALA A 151 -16.55 0.47 15.68
C ALA A 151 -17.17 -0.89 16.05
N LYS A 152 -18.23 -1.32 15.32
CA LYS A 152 -18.80 -2.66 15.47
C LYS A 152 -17.81 -3.76 15.10
N GLU A 153 -17.08 -3.61 13.99
CA GLU A 153 -16.06 -4.59 13.57
C GLU A 153 -14.87 -4.67 14.54
N VAL A 154 -14.47 -3.53 15.13
CA VAL A 154 -13.46 -3.51 16.21
C VAL A 154 -13.90 -4.39 17.37
N LYS A 155 -15.10 -4.19 17.88
CA LYS A 155 -15.65 -4.96 19.02
C LYS A 155 -15.87 -6.44 18.68
N LYS A 156 -16.42 -6.71 17.47
CA LYS A 156 -16.83 -8.06 17.07
C LYS A 156 -15.66 -8.94 16.62
N ARG A 157 -14.63 -8.36 15.98
CA ARG A 157 -13.58 -9.14 15.30
C ARG A 157 -12.18 -8.78 15.77
N VAL A 158 -11.84 -7.48 15.77
CA VAL A 158 -10.46 -7.06 16.04
C VAL A 158 -10.08 -7.31 17.49
N ALA A 159 -10.90 -6.88 18.43
CA ALA A 159 -10.62 -7.06 19.86
C ALA A 159 -10.57 -8.53 20.30
N PRO A 160 -11.53 -9.41 19.94
CA PRO A 160 -11.42 -10.83 20.24
C PRO A 160 -10.18 -11.49 19.60
N PHE A 161 -9.83 -11.08 18.38
CA PHE A 161 -8.62 -11.56 17.73
C PHE A 161 -7.35 -11.15 18.49
N MET A 162 -7.24 -9.88 18.91
CA MET A 162 -6.10 -9.40 19.70
C MET A 162 -5.98 -10.11 21.03
N LYS A 163 -7.12 -10.33 21.73
CA LYS A 163 -7.16 -11.10 22.97
C LYS A 163 -6.67 -12.54 22.79
N LYS A 164 -7.10 -13.20 21.70
CA LYS A 164 -6.64 -14.55 21.36
C LYS A 164 -5.17 -14.58 21.00
N ALA A 165 -4.68 -13.57 20.26
CA ALA A 165 -3.28 -13.50 19.85
C ALA A 165 -2.32 -13.21 21.00
N PHE A 166 -2.78 -12.48 22.03
CA PHE A 166 -1.99 -12.06 23.19
C PHE A 166 -2.78 -12.25 24.49
N PRO A 167 -3.00 -13.52 24.93
CA PRO A 167 -3.87 -13.81 26.08
C PRO A 167 -3.38 -13.20 27.39
N ASN A 168 -2.08 -12.98 27.52
CA ASN A 168 -1.44 -12.44 28.72
C ASN A 168 -1.39 -10.90 28.75
N LEU A 169 -1.88 -10.20 27.73
CA LEU A 169 -1.92 -8.74 27.70
C LEU A 169 -3.33 -8.23 28.01
N THR A 170 -3.39 -7.17 28.82
CA THR A 170 -4.62 -6.46 29.16
C THR A 170 -4.92 -5.30 28.20
N SER A 171 -3.94 -4.85 27.42
CA SER A 171 -4.12 -3.81 26.42
C SER A 171 -3.23 -4.06 25.20
N TYR A 172 -3.65 -3.57 24.04
CA TYR A 172 -3.01 -3.84 22.75
C TYR A 172 -2.74 -2.55 22.01
N THR A 173 -1.53 -2.32 21.57
CA THR A 173 -1.20 -1.20 20.68
C THR A 173 -1.18 -1.67 19.24
N ILE A 174 -1.97 -1.04 18.39
CA ILE A 174 -2.01 -1.34 16.96
C ILE A 174 -1.69 -0.09 16.13
N LEU A 175 -1.03 -0.29 15.01
CA LEU A 175 -0.80 0.75 14.02
C LEU A 175 -1.92 0.67 12.97
N LEU A 176 -2.57 1.80 12.71
CA LEU A 176 -3.53 1.97 11.64
C LEU A 176 -3.15 3.18 10.78
N ASP A 177 -3.44 3.12 9.47
CA ASP A 177 -3.26 4.29 8.60
C ASP A 177 -4.19 5.43 9.00
N GLY A 178 -3.88 6.65 8.52
CA GLY A 178 -4.61 7.88 8.82
C GLY A 178 -5.98 8.04 8.12
N GLU A 179 -6.65 6.98 7.68
CA GLU A 179 -8.00 7.04 7.12
C GLU A 179 -8.99 7.55 8.18
N ARG A 180 -9.70 8.65 7.87
CA ARG A 180 -10.59 9.34 8.85
C ARG A 180 -11.58 8.42 9.56
N LEU A 181 -12.16 7.48 8.84
CA LEU A 181 -13.18 6.57 9.39
C LEU A 181 -12.61 5.62 10.45
N LEU A 182 -11.32 5.30 10.38
CA LEU A 182 -10.65 4.47 11.38
C LEU A 182 -10.41 5.20 12.71
N HIS A 183 -10.49 6.52 12.73
CA HIS A 183 -10.18 7.38 13.87
C HIS A 183 -11.33 8.29 14.31
N GLY A 184 -12.54 8.06 13.79
CA GLY A 184 -13.73 8.82 14.15
C GLY A 184 -14.17 8.60 15.61
N PRO A 185 -15.12 9.39 16.12
CA PRO A 185 -15.55 9.32 17.52
C PRO A 185 -16.00 7.91 17.95
N ALA A 186 -16.83 7.25 17.15
CA ALA A 186 -17.31 5.89 17.44
C ALA A 186 -16.17 4.87 17.47
N ALA A 187 -15.18 4.99 16.56
CA ALA A 187 -14.00 4.14 16.55
C ALA A 187 -13.15 4.34 17.80
N LYS A 188 -12.92 5.59 18.23
CA LYS A 188 -12.18 5.91 19.46
C LYS A 188 -12.86 5.33 20.71
N ALA A 189 -14.19 5.45 20.79
CA ALA A 189 -14.97 4.83 21.87
C ALA A 189 -14.83 3.31 21.88
N ALA A 190 -14.88 2.67 20.70
CA ALA A 190 -14.70 1.22 20.58
C ALA A 190 -13.28 0.79 21.00
N PHE A 191 -12.24 1.52 20.59
CA PHE A 191 -10.87 1.24 21.02
C PHE A 191 -10.71 1.36 22.53
N LYS A 192 -11.25 2.43 23.12
CA LYS A 192 -11.23 2.61 24.59
C LYS A 192 -11.92 1.45 25.31
N SER A 193 -13.11 1.05 24.89
CA SER A 193 -13.88 -0.02 25.52
C SER A 193 -13.29 -1.42 25.33
N THR A 194 -12.35 -1.58 24.40
CA THR A 194 -11.70 -2.87 24.10
C THR A 194 -10.21 -2.88 24.45
N ASN A 195 -9.74 -1.87 25.20
CA ASN A 195 -8.34 -1.70 25.58
C ASN A 195 -7.35 -1.71 24.39
N ILE A 196 -7.79 -1.28 23.23
CA ILE A 196 -6.93 -1.10 22.06
C ILE A 196 -6.42 0.32 22.03
N LYS A 197 -5.12 0.50 21.91
CA LYS A 197 -4.43 1.79 21.75
C LYS A 197 -3.95 1.91 20.31
N ILE A 198 -4.10 3.09 19.73
CA ILE A 198 -3.54 3.39 18.41
C ILE A 198 -2.13 3.90 18.56
N PHE A 199 -1.19 3.35 17.79
CA PHE A 199 0.20 3.77 17.80
C PHE A 199 0.31 5.26 17.49
N PRO A 200 0.98 6.07 18.34
CA PRO A 200 0.91 7.53 18.26
C PRO A 200 1.76 8.12 17.13
N ASN A 201 1.41 9.34 16.70
CA ASN A 201 2.23 10.18 15.82
C ASN A 201 2.55 9.56 14.45
N TRP A 202 1.71 8.64 13.97
CA TRP A 202 1.89 8.05 12.64
C TRP A 202 1.88 9.13 11.55
N PRO A 203 2.91 9.22 10.69
CA PRO A 203 2.97 10.24 9.65
C PRO A 203 1.96 9.96 8.54
N LYS A 204 1.13 10.94 8.22
CA LYS A 204 0.15 10.84 7.13
C LYS A 204 0.82 10.49 5.80
N TYR A 205 0.08 9.85 4.89
CA TYR A 205 0.54 9.51 3.54
C TYR A 205 1.88 8.75 3.49
N SER A 206 2.07 7.81 4.41
CA SER A 206 3.31 7.05 4.55
C SER A 206 3.11 5.54 4.36
N PRO A 207 2.58 5.10 3.20
CA PRO A 207 2.34 3.69 2.95
C PRO A 207 3.63 2.86 2.93
N ASP A 208 4.74 3.46 2.50
CA ASP A 208 6.06 2.85 2.50
C ASP A 208 6.60 2.55 3.92
N LEU A 209 6.13 3.27 4.92
CA LEU A 209 6.40 2.96 6.32
C LEU A 209 5.46 1.88 6.87
N ASN A 210 4.27 1.69 6.29
CA ASN A 210 3.31 0.70 6.77
C ASN A 210 3.70 -0.72 6.31
N PRO A 211 4.08 -1.63 7.25
CA PRO A 211 4.44 -3.00 6.86
C PRO A 211 3.29 -3.79 6.22
N GLN A 212 2.03 -3.43 6.47
CA GLN A 212 0.86 -4.09 5.91
C GLN A 212 0.79 -3.97 4.38
N GLU A 213 1.45 -2.98 3.79
CA GLU A 213 1.56 -2.85 2.32
C GLU A 213 2.30 -4.05 1.68
N ASN A 214 3.15 -4.76 2.42
CA ASN A 214 3.80 -5.98 1.94
C ASN A 214 2.76 -7.11 1.77
N VAL A 215 1.80 -7.22 2.68
CA VAL A 215 0.68 -8.17 2.56
C VAL A 215 -0.16 -7.87 1.34
N TRP A 216 -0.44 -6.58 1.11
CA TRP A 216 -1.20 -6.14 -0.05
C TRP A 216 -0.48 -6.41 -1.37
N ALA A 217 0.83 -6.15 -1.44
CA ALA A 217 1.63 -6.45 -2.62
C ALA A 217 1.66 -7.96 -2.94
N TRP A 218 1.75 -8.79 -1.91
CA TRP A 218 1.64 -10.23 -2.03
C TRP A 218 0.25 -10.65 -2.56
N ALA A 219 -0.81 -10.19 -1.92
CA ALA A 219 -2.18 -10.53 -2.30
C ALA A 219 -2.48 -10.13 -3.75
N GLU A 220 -2.05 -8.94 -4.18
CA GLU A 220 -2.18 -8.52 -5.58
C GLU A 220 -1.40 -9.41 -6.55
N LYS A 221 -0.21 -9.86 -6.16
CA LYS A 221 0.61 -10.78 -6.97
C LYS A 221 -0.06 -12.15 -7.07
N ASP A 222 -0.59 -12.67 -5.97
CA ASP A 222 -1.27 -13.95 -5.93
C ASP A 222 -2.58 -13.92 -6.74
N LEU A 223 -3.40 -12.88 -6.59
CA LEU A 223 -4.61 -12.70 -7.39
C LEU A 223 -4.33 -12.61 -8.91
N ARG A 224 -3.20 -12.02 -9.29
CA ARG A 224 -2.78 -11.98 -10.69
C ARG A 224 -2.43 -13.36 -11.24
N LYS A 225 -1.83 -14.23 -10.42
CA LYS A 225 -1.48 -15.61 -10.80
C LYS A 225 -2.73 -16.48 -10.96
N ARG A 226 -3.73 -16.30 -10.10
CA ARG A 226 -4.96 -17.12 -10.06
C ARG A 226 -5.91 -16.86 -11.21
N GLU A 227 -5.59 -15.98 -12.16
CA GLU A 227 -6.42 -15.62 -13.32
C GLU A 227 -7.93 -15.55 -13.04
N CYS A 228 -8.36 -14.62 -12.19
CA CYS A 228 -9.77 -14.45 -11.82
C CYS A 228 -10.67 -13.94 -12.96
N ARG A 229 -10.52 -14.44 -14.18
CA ARG A 229 -11.16 -13.89 -15.40
C ARG A 229 -12.64 -14.21 -15.53
N SER A 230 -13.07 -15.32 -14.96
CA SER A 230 -14.44 -15.82 -15.10
C SER A 230 -15.28 -15.69 -13.84
N ASP A 231 -14.75 -15.06 -12.80
CA ASP A 231 -15.39 -15.08 -11.51
C ASP A 231 -16.56 -14.12 -11.41
N SER A 232 -17.59 -14.55 -10.70
CA SER A 232 -18.58 -13.64 -10.15
C SER A 232 -17.90 -12.66 -9.18
N PHE A 233 -18.57 -11.54 -8.88
CA PHE A 233 -18.03 -10.62 -7.85
C PHE A 233 -17.91 -11.30 -6.47
N ALA A 234 -18.81 -12.22 -6.14
CA ALA A 234 -18.76 -13.00 -4.91
C ALA A 234 -17.55 -13.92 -4.85
N ASP A 235 -17.22 -14.61 -5.96
CA ASP A 235 -16.03 -15.46 -6.02
C ASP A 235 -14.74 -14.64 -5.95
N PHE A 236 -14.74 -13.48 -6.61
CA PHE A 236 -13.62 -12.54 -6.48
C PHE A 236 -13.40 -12.12 -5.02
N GLN A 237 -14.47 -11.82 -4.27
CA GLN A 237 -14.37 -11.48 -2.86
C GLN A 237 -13.75 -12.62 -2.02
N LYS A 238 -14.18 -13.87 -2.25
CA LYS A 238 -13.59 -15.05 -1.60
C LYS A 238 -12.10 -15.18 -1.93
N LYS A 239 -11.73 -15.07 -3.22
CA LYS A 239 -10.34 -15.17 -3.67
C LYS A 239 -9.45 -14.08 -3.10
N VAL A 240 -9.96 -12.86 -2.95
CA VAL A 240 -9.22 -11.77 -2.28
C VAL A 240 -8.89 -12.14 -0.84
N LEU A 241 -9.85 -12.67 -0.07
CA LEU A 241 -9.59 -13.09 1.31
C LEU A 241 -8.58 -14.24 1.39
N VAL A 242 -8.69 -15.23 0.50
CA VAL A 242 -7.71 -16.32 0.41
C VAL A 242 -6.31 -15.78 0.12
N ALA A 243 -6.17 -14.89 -0.85
CA ALA A 243 -4.88 -14.30 -1.22
C ALA A 243 -4.25 -13.50 -0.07
N VAL A 244 -5.05 -12.72 0.67
CA VAL A 244 -4.56 -11.95 1.84
C VAL A 244 -4.11 -12.89 2.96
N ARG A 245 -4.88 -13.92 3.26
CA ARG A 245 -4.57 -14.90 4.32
C ARG A 245 -3.36 -15.77 3.99
N ALA A 246 -3.11 -16.03 2.71
CA ALA A 246 -2.00 -16.84 2.21
C ALA A 246 -0.63 -16.15 2.30
N TYR A 247 -0.54 -14.93 2.85
CA TYR A 247 0.76 -14.31 3.11
C TYR A 247 1.62 -15.21 4.00
N PRO A 248 2.88 -15.53 3.63
CA PRO A 248 3.66 -16.57 4.31
C PRO A 248 3.86 -16.29 5.80
N ALA A 249 3.74 -17.30 6.64
CA ALA A 249 3.87 -17.19 8.10
C ALA A 249 5.24 -16.62 8.51
N SER A 250 6.32 -17.08 7.91
CA SER A 250 7.68 -16.57 8.15
C SER A 250 7.84 -15.09 7.80
N SER A 251 7.09 -14.61 6.81
CA SER A 251 7.06 -13.20 6.41
C SER A 251 6.22 -12.35 7.34
N LYS A 252 5.12 -12.89 7.89
CA LYS A 252 4.28 -12.21 8.90
C LYS A 252 5.10 -11.84 10.14
N LEU A 253 5.93 -12.75 10.62
CA LEU A 253 6.82 -12.54 11.78
C LEU A 253 7.83 -11.39 11.58
N LYS A 254 8.12 -11.03 10.34
CA LYS A 254 9.09 -9.96 10.00
C LYS A 254 8.44 -8.58 9.83
N LEU A 255 7.10 -8.47 9.79
CA LEU A 255 6.43 -7.20 9.50
C LEU A 255 6.69 -6.15 10.58
N VAL A 256 6.33 -6.43 11.83
CA VAL A 256 6.54 -5.49 12.94
C VAL A 256 8.04 -5.23 13.16
N PRO A 257 8.93 -6.24 13.22
CA PRO A 257 10.38 -6.01 13.31
C PRO A 257 10.97 -5.13 12.21
N SER A 258 10.38 -5.13 11.00
CA SER A 258 10.85 -4.30 9.89
C SER A 258 10.77 -2.80 10.18
N MET A 259 10.00 -2.39 11.18
CA MET A 259 9.87 -0.98 11.58
C MET A 259 11.19 -0.36 12.01
N ALA A 260 12.06 -1.11 12.68
CA ALA A 260 13.40 -0.64 13.04
C ALA A 260 14.17 -0.15 11.79
N LYS A 261 14.24 -1.00 10.77
CA LYS A 261 14.91 -0.66 9.50
C LYS A 261 14.18 0.47 8.74
N ARG A 262 12.84 0.50 8.77
CA ARG A 262 12.06 1.55 8.09
C ARG A 262 12.30 2.91 8.72
N CYS A 263 12.34 3.00 10.05
CA CYS A 263 12.61 4.25 10.76
C CYS A 263 14.03 4.76 10.51
N ALA A 264 15.04 3.90 10.52
CA ALA A 264 16.40 4.27 10.16
C ALA A 264 16.47 4.82 8.72
N LEU A 265 15.95 4.06 7.76
CA LEU A 265 15.96 4.45 6.35
C LEU A 265 15.23 5.76 6.05
N VAL A 266 14.12 6.07 6.73
CA VAL A 266 13.42 7.34 6.49
C VAL A 266 14.21 8.53 7.02
N VAL A 267 15.00 8.36 8.07
CA VAL A 267 15.92 9.39 8.57
C VAL A 267 17.03 9.63 7.56
N ASP A 268 17.72 8.56 7.13
CA ASP A 268 18.82 8.60 6.18
C ASP A 268 18.40 9.24 4.85
N LYS A 269 17.16 8.96 4.42
CA LYS A 269 16.56 9.57 3.22
C LYS A 269 15.88 10.92 3.47
N LYS A 270 16.16 11.57 4.60
CA LYS A 270 15.65 12.90 4.93
C LYS A 270 14.11 13.00 4.82
N GLY A 271 13.39 11.91 5.09
CA GLY A 271 11.93 11.84 5.02
C GLY A 271 11.35 11.50 3.64
N ALA A 272 12.16 11.26 2.62
CA ALA A 272 11.70 10.83 1.30
C ALA A 272 11.04 9.44 1.34
N MET A 273 10.27 9.12 0.29
CA MET A 273 9.62 7.80 0.17
C MET A 273 10.65 6.68 0.08
N LEU A 274 10.41 5.61 0.84
CA LEU A 274 11.23 4.41 0.80
C LEU A 274 10.86 3.56 -0.44
N LYS A 275 11.84 2.81 -0.93
CA LYS A 275 11.60 1.75 -1.91
C LYS A 275 11.48 0.43 -1.15
N TYR A 276 10.31 -0.19 -1.20
CA TYR A 276 10.04 -1.53 -0.71
C TYR A 276 9.37 -2.35 -1.80
#